data_839167b243e9b3018ac550b58a3ab6f9
#
_entry.id   839167b243e9b3018ac550b58a3ab6f9
#
_cell.length_a   1.000
_cell.length_b   1.000
_cell.length_c   1.000
_cell.angle_alpha   90.00
_cell.angle_beta   90.00
_cell.angle_gamma   90.00
#
_symmetry.space_group_name_H-M   'P 1'
#
loop_
_entity.id
_entity.type
_entity.pdbx_description
1 polymer ?
#
loop_
_entity_poly.entity_id
_entity_poly.type
_entity_poly.pdbx_seq_one_letter_code
_entity_poly.pdbx_strand_id
1 'polypeptide(L)'
;VRGYADAGAAGVMIEDQKWPKKCGHTKGKDVVDLDEAKSRIKAAVDARNYGDNDILIMARTDAIATRGLDDAINRMKIFSEIGADILFIEAVKSKDDMKRIIKEVPGHHMINLIEDGDTPLLEINELEQIGYKIAVMPLTLMSASVKIMQECLKNMKNRVYNTNVSKFSELRDIVGFNEYYEIEDKYK
;
A
#
# COMPACT_ATOMS: atom_id res chain seq x y z
N VAL A 1 -16.30 -1.85 -6.27
CA VAL A 1 -16.38 -2.73 -5.09
C VAL A 1 -16.86 -4.11 -5.51
N ARG A 2 -18.09 -4.25 -6.00
CA ARG A 2 -18.68 -5.58 -6.35
C ARG A 2 -17.78 -6.44 -7.23
N GLY A 3 -17.31 -5.93 -8.37
CA GLY A 3 -16.45 -6.71 -9.26
C GLY A 3 -15.16 -7.22 -8.61
N TYR A 4 -14.58 -6.48 -7.64
CA TYR A 4 -13.44 -6.96 -6.85
C TYR A 4 -13.85 -8.03 -5.83
N ALA A 5 -15.01 -7.87 -5.19
CA ALA A 5 -15.54 -8.88 -4.29
C ALA A 5 -15.84 -10.19 -5.04
N ASP A 6 -16.49 -10.12 -6.20
CA ASP A 6 -16.77 -11.27 -7.06
C ASP A 6 -15.49 -11.98 -7.54
N ALA A 7 -14.39 -11.24 -7.69
CA ALA A 7 -13.08 -11.78 -8.01
C ALA A 7 -12.30 -12.34 -6.80
N GLY A 8 -12.87 -12.29 -5.59
CA GLY A 8 -12.27 -12.82 -4.36
C GLY A 8 -11.30 -11.88 -3.67
N ALA A 9 -11.30 -10.57 -3.96
CA ALA A 9 -10.47 -9.61 -3.25
C ALA A 9 -10.98 -9.42 -1.81
N ALA A 10 -10.05 -9.46 -0.83
CA ALA A 10 -10.38 -9.24 0.58
C ALA A 10 -10.64 -7.77 0.94
N GLY A 11 -10.14 -6.83 0.15
CA GLY A 11 -10.34 -5.40 0.36
C GLY A 11 -10.11 -4.58 -0.89
N VAL A 12 -10.62 -3.36 -0.89
CA VAL A 12 -10.45 -2.39 -1.97
C VAL A 12 -10.18 -1.00 -1.40
N MET A 13 -9.26 -0.27 -2.02
CA MET A 13 -8.92 1.09 -1.61
C MET A 13 -9.62 2.12 -2.50
N ILE A 14 -10.24 3.11 -1.87
CA ILE A 14 -10.86 4.27 -2.50
C ILE A 14 -10.15 5.53 -2.02
N GLU A 15 -9.67 6.35 -2.94
CA GLU A 15 -8.93 7.57 -2.62
C GLU A 15 -9.67 8.84 -3.06
N ASP A 16 -9.31 9.95 -2.42
CA ASP A 16 -9.89 11.26 -2.66
C ASP A 16 -9.13 12.13 -3.68
N GLN A 17 -8.13 11.59 -4.37
CA GLN A 17 -7.41 12.36 -5.39
C GLN A 17 -8.32 12.80 -6.54
N LYS A 18 -8.04 14.02 -7.08
CA LYS A 18 -8.58 14.48 -8.35
C LYS A 18 -7.95 13.71 -9.51
N TRP A 19 -8.75 13.48 -10.54
CA TRP A 19 -8.24 12.92 -11.80
C TRP A 19 -7.53 14.02 -12.64
N PRO A 20 -6.43 13.73 -13.36
CA PRO A 20 -5.72 12.46 -13.39
C PRO A 20 -4.88 12.22 -12.12
N LYS A 21 -4.96 10.98 -11.60
CA LYS A 21 -4.23 10.55 -10.41
C LYS A 21 -2.72 10.70 -10.57
N LYS A 22 -2.07 11.11 -9.47
CA LYS A 22 -0.60 11.16 -9.36
C LYS A 22 -0.11 10.34 -8.16
N CYS A 23 1.18 9.99 -8.17
CA CYS A 23 1.78 9.31 -7.04
C CYS A 23 1.69 10.17 -5.75
N GLY A 24 1.40 9.56 -4.61
CA GLY A 24 1.25 10.23 -3.32
C GLY A 24 2.51 10.97 -2.84
N HIS A 25 3.69 10.58 -3.32
CA HIS A 25 4.98 11.20 -3.00
C HIS A 25 5.49 12.16 -4.11
N THR A 26 4.67 12.51 -5.11
CA THR A 26 5.04 13.43 -6.19
C THR A 26 4.27 14.75 -6.13
N LYS A 27 4.83 15.78 -6.79
CA LYS A 27 4.23 17.12 -6.85
C LYS A 27 3.01 17.19 -7.78
N GLY A 28 2.12 18.14 -7.50
CA GLY A 28 1.00 18.48 -8.38
C GLY A 28 -0.20 17.58 -8.28
N LYS A 29 -0.32 16.77 -7.23
CA LYS A 29 -1.58 16.11 -6.84
C LYS A 29 -2.51 17.12 -6.17
N ASP A 30 -3.80 16.84 -6.22
CA ASP A 30 -4.84 17.57 -5.50
C ASP A 30 -5.93 16.59 -5.07
N VAL A 31 -6.72 16.96 -4.08
CA VAL A 31 -7.86 16.17 -3.61
C VAL A 31 -9.16 16.84 -3.98
N VAL A 32 -10.20 16.04 -4.18
CA VAL A 32 -11.56 16.53 -4.38
C VAL A 32 -12.07 17.24 -3.11
N ASP A 33 -13.15 18.00 -3.24
CA ASP A 33 -13.78 18.56 -2.06
C ASP A 33 -14.28 17.45 -1.11
N LEU A 34 -14.61 17.85 0.11
CA LEU A 34 -14.98 16.90 1.16
C LEU A 34 -16.27 16.16 0.83
N ASP A 35 -17.23 16.83 0.20
CA ASP A 35 -18.54 16.23 -0.10
C ASP A 35 -18.44 15.18 -1.21
N GLU A 36 -17.63 15.43 -2.24
CA GLU A 36 -17.31 14.41 -3.23
C GLU A 36 -16.56 13.24 -2.62
N ALA A 37 -15.56 13.50 -1.78
CA ALA A 37 -14.80 12.44 -1.09
C ALA A 37 -15.72 11.55 -0.22
N LYS A 38 -16.63 12.16 0.55
CA LYS A 38 -17.67 11.45 1.34
C LYS A 38 -18.55 10.57 0.46
N SER A 39 -18.99 11.13 -0.67
CA SER A 39 -19.85 10.40 -1.62
C SER A 39 -19.16 9.16 -2.20
N ARG A 40 -17.86 9.26 -2.51
CA ARG A 40 -17.06 8.12 -2.98
C ARG A 40 -16.99 7.00 -1.94
N ILE A 41 -16.67 7.33 -0.69
CA ILE A 41 -16.57 6.33 0.40
C ILE A 41 -17.94 5.75 0.71
N LYS A 42 -18.98 6.60 0.79
CA LYS A 42 -20.36 6.14 1.01
C LYS A 42 -20.80 5.16 -0.08
N ALA A 43 -20.57 5.46 -1.35
CA ALA A 43 -20.91 4.57 -2.45
C ALA A 43 -20.18 3.22 -2.37
N ALA A 44 -18.93 3.21 -1.90
CA ALA A 44 -18.17 1.97 -1.69
C ALA A 44 -18.75 1.13 -0.54
N VAL A 45 -19.06 1.75 0.59
CA VAL A 45 -19.67 1.10 1.76
C VAL A 45 -21.08 0.57 1.41
N ASP A 46 -21.89 1.38 0.75
CA ASP A 46 -23.24 0.97 0.30
C ASP A 46 -23.15 -0.23 -0.68
N ALA A 47 -22.17 -0.25 -1.58
CA ALA A 47 -21.97 -1.36 -2.52
C ALA A 47 -21.52 -2.66 -1.82
N ARG A 48 -20.71 -2.58 -0.77
CA ARG A 48 -20.38 -3.72 0.10
C ARG A 48 -21.62 -4.27 0.78
N ASN A 49 -22.37 -3.40 1.45
CA ASN A 49 -23.53 -3.77 2.26
C ASN A 49 -24.68 -4.34 1.41
N TYR A 50 -24.88 -3.80 0.19
CA TYR A 50 -25.92 -4.27 -0.73
C TYR A 50 -25.66 -5.71 -1.23
N GLY A 51 -24.38 -6.09 -1.37
CA GLY A 51 -24.00 -7.41 -1.91
C GLY A 51 -23.83 -8.50 -0.85
N ASP A 52 -24.01 -8.18 0.44
CA ASP A 52 -23.68 -9.06 1.57
C ASP A 52 -22.26 -9.63 1.44
N ASN A 53 -21.31 -8.74 1.14
CA ASN A 53 -19.91 -9.09 0.88
C ASN A 53 -19.03 -8.74 2.08
N ASP A 54 -18.02 -9.58 2.33
CA ASP A 54 -17.02 -9.37 3.39
C ASP A 54 -15.85 -8.47 2.96
N ILE A 55 -15.91 -7.85 1.77
CA ILE A 55 -14.82 -7.03 1.24
C ILE A 55 -14.60 -5.78 2.10
N LEU A 56 -13.37 -5.58 2.56
CA LEU A 56 -13.00 -4.41 3.36
C LEU A 56 -12.85 -3.15 2.50
N ILE A 57 -13.36 -2.03 2.99
CA ILE A 57 -13.21 -0.72 2.37
C ILE A 57 -12.08 0.05 3.06
N MET A 58 -11.00 0.29 2.33
CA MET A 58 -9.92 1.16 2.77
C MET A 58 -10.15 2.56 2.21
N ALA A 59 -10.29 3.54 3.09
CA ALA A 59 -10.37 4.95 2.71
C ALA A 59 -8.98 5.59 2.75
N ARG A 60 -8.56 6.19 1.62
CA ARG A 60 -7.30 6.92 1.52
C ARG A 60 -7.53 8.40 1.30
N THR A 61 -6.76 9.24 2.00
CA THR A 61 -6.64 10.65 1.68
C THR A 61 -5.21 11.07 1.37
N ASP A 62 -5.06 11.90 0.36
CA ASP A 62 -3.82 12.58 0.01
C ASP A 62 -3.82 14.07 0.44
N ALA A 63 -4.71 14.46 1.34
CA ALA A 63 -4.95 15.84 1.72
C ALA A 63 -3.76 16.49 2.43
N ILE A 64 -2.87 15.76 3.11
CA ILE A 64 -1.70 16.34 3.78
C ILE A 64 -0.91 17.27 2.85
N ALA A 65 -0.70 16.86 1.62
CA ALA A 65 0.15 17.61 0.68
C ALA A 65 -0.45 18.92 0.20
N THR A 66 -1.79 19.05 0.23
CA THR A 66 -2.50 20.18 -0.39
C THR A 66 -3.32 21.00 0.61
N ARG A 67 -3.77 20.38 1.69
CA ARG A 67 -4.67 20.99 2.69
C ARG A 67 -4.15 20.89 4.12
N GLY A 68 -3.08 20.11 4.34
CA GLY A 68 -2.46 19.91 5.65
C GLY A 68 -3.04 18.77 6.47
N LEU A 69 -2.41 18.52 7.61
CA LEU A 69 -2.73 17.40 8.50
C LEU A 69 -4.13 17.49 9.11
N ASP A 70 -4.58 18.70 9.47
CA ASP A 70 -5.89 18.88 10.11
C ASP A 70 -7.03 18.51 9.18
N ASP A 71 -6.96 18.86 7.89
CA ASP A 71 -7.95 18.44 6.89
C ASP A 71 -7.90 16.93 6.66
N ALA A 72 -6.71 16.34 6.59
CA ALA A 72 -6.56 14.90 6.45
C ALA A 72 -7.18 14.12 7.63
N ILE A 73 -6.95 14.57 8.86
CA ILE A 73 -7.55 14.00 10.07
C ILE A 73 -9.08 14.14 10.04
N ASN A 74 -9.58 15.33 9.68
CA ASN A 74 -11.03 15.55 9.58
C ASN A 74 -11.68 14.63 8.55
N ARG A 75 -11.08 14.47 7.38
CA ARG A 75 -11.55 13.52 6.35
C ARG A 75 -11.59 12.10 6.88
N MET A 76 -10.54 11.64 7.55
CA MET A 76 -10.48 10.28 8.08
C MET A 76 -11.51 10.01 9.18
N LYS A 77 -11.79 10.99 10.06
CA LYS A 77 -12.89 10.86 11.04
C LYS A 77 -14.22 10.60 10.33
N ILE A 78 -14.52 11.41 9.32
CA ILE A 78 -15.76 11.28 8.55
C ILE A 78 -15.80 9.96 7.77
N PHE A 79 -14.69 9.52 7.16
CA PHE A 79 -14.65 8.25 6.44
C PHE A 79 -14.83 7.05 7.36
N SER A 80 -14.29 7.11 8.60
CA SER A 80 -14.53 6.13 9.65
C SER A 80 -16.02 6.09 10.05
N GLU A 81 -16.65 7.25 10.25
CA GLU A 81 -18.09 7.37 10.58
C GLU A 81 -19.00 6.84 9.44
N ILE A 82 -18.61 6.99 8.18
CA ILE A 82 -19.33 6.43 7.02
C ILE A 82 -19.23 4.90 7.00
N GLY A 83 -18.22 4.31 7.62
CA GLY A 83 -18.04 2.86 7.72
C GLY A 83 -16.88 2.31 6.89
N ALA A 84 -15.85 3.10 6.61
CA ALA A 84 -14.58 2.59 6.12
C ALA A 84 -13.92 1.71 7.20
N ASP A 85 -13.40 0.55 6.79
CA ASP A 85 -12.82 -0.46 7.69
C ASP A 85 -11.35 -0.16 7.99
N ILE A 86 -10.62 0.38 7.01
CA ILE A 86 -9.20 0.71 7.10
C ILE A 86 -9.01 2.16 6.67
N LEU A 87 -8.17 2.89 7.41
CA LEU A 87 -7.93 4.31 7.22
C LEU A 87 -6.48 4.55 6.83
N PHE A 88 -6.27 5.30 5.75
CA PHE A 88 -4.94 5.56 5.23
C PHE A 88 -4.73 7.03 4.88
N ILE A 89 -3.84 7.69 5.61
CA ILE A 89 -3.36 9.03 5.29
C ILE A 89 -2.00 8.92 4.62
N GLU A 90 -1.90 9.38 3.38
CA GLU A 90 -0.67 9.30 2.59
C GLU A 90 0.34 10.38 2.98
N ALA A 91 1.64 10.02 2.95
CA ALA A 91 2.78 10.91 3.13
C ALA A 91 2.79 11.66 4.47
N VAL A 92 2.56 10.95 5.57
CA VAL A 92 2.70 11.47 6.94
C VAL A 92 4.16 11.84 7.19
N LYS A 93 4.42 13.06 7.70
CA LYS A 93 5.76 13.66 7.68
C LYS A 93 6.56 13.50 8.98
N SER A 94 5.94 13.13 10.07
CA SER A 94 6.64 12.99 11.35
C SER A 94 6.02 11.89 12.23
N LYS A 95 6.82 11.39 13.16
CA LYS A 95 6.35 10.46 14.20
C LYS A 95 5.26 11.08 15.08
N ASP A 96 5.34 12.38 15.34
CA ASP A 96 4.33 13.06 16.15
C ASP A 96 3.01 13.22 15.40
N ASP A 97 3.04 13.44 14.08
CA ASP A 97 1.85 13.40 13.24
C ASP A 97 1.22 12.01 13.25
N MET A 98 2.02 10.92 13.17
CA MET A 98 1.56 9.54 13.26
C MET A 98 0.79 9.29 14.56
N LYS A 99 1.38 9.68 15.71
CA LYS A 99 0.73 9.55 17.04
C LYS A 99 -0.56 10.36 17.11
N ARG A 100 -0.55 11.57 16.56
CA ARG A 100 -1.71 12.45 16.53
C ARG A 100 -2.85 11.84 15.72
N ILE A 101 -2.57 11.31 14.54
CA ILE A 101 -3.54 10.61 13.69
C ILE A 101 -4.20 9.47 14.45
N ILE A 102 -3.41 8.58 15.03
CA ILE A 102 -3.93 7.40 15.77
C ILE A 102 -4.77 7.82 16.99
N LYS A 103 -4.36 8.88 17.69
CA LYS A 103 -5.07 9.40 18.85
C LYS A 103 -6.43 10.03 18.49
N GLU A 104 -6.47 10.75 17.37
CA GLU A 104 -7.64 11.54 17.01
C GLU A 104 -8.63 10.82 16.10
N VAL A 105 -8.20 9.81 15.38
CA VAL A 105 -9.04 9.08 14.41
C VAL A 105 -9.21 7.64 14.87
N PRO A 106 -10.39 7.23 15.35
CA PRO A 106 -10.63 5.84 15.74
C PRO A 106 -10.69 4.93 14.52
N GLY A 107 -10.14 3.72 14.63
CA GLY A 107 -10.20 2.71 13.57
C GLY A 107 -8.86 2.00 13.34
N HIS A 108 -8.80 1.22 12.25
CA HIS A 108 -7.60 0.50 11.84
C HIS A 108 -6.81 1.30 10.81
N HIS A 109 -5.56 1.59 11.13
CA HIS A 109 -4.72 2.45 10.31
C HIS A 109 -3.67 1.67 9.54
N MET A 110 -3.48 2.08 8.28
CA MET A 110 -2.39 1.65 7.42
C MET A 110 -1.37 2.77 7.24
N ILE A 111 -0.11 2.40 7.05
CA ILE A 111 0.97 3.33 6.69
C ILE A 111 1.79 2.76 5.53
N ASN A 112 2.22 3.63 4.60
CA ASN A 112 3.22 3.32 3.59
C ASN A 112 4.62 3.66 4.12
N LEU A 113 5.55 2.72 3.96
CA LEU A 113 6.97 2.86 4.24
C LEU A 113 7.72 2.80 2.90
N ILE A 114 8.19 3.96 2.44
CA ILE A 114 8.92 4.08 1.17
C ILE A 114 10.31 4.60 1.49
N GLU A 115 11.34 3.84 1.14
CA GLU A 115 12.72 4.25 1.27
C GLU A 115 12.94 5.56 0.50
N ASP A 116 13.56 6.54 1.15
CA ASP A 116 13.80 7.88 0.61
C ASP A 116 12.51 8.67 0.28
N GLY A 117 11.37 8.26 0.88
CA GLY A 117 10.08 8.95 0.77
C GLY A 117 9.87 10.03 1.83
N ASP A 118 8.70 10.67 1.80
CA ASP A 118 8.32 11.74 2.75
C ASP A 118 8.02 11.22 4.17
N THR A 119 7.61 9.95 4.29
CA THR A 119 7.24 9.33 5.56
C THR A 119 8.46 8.76 6.25
N PRO A 120 8.74 9.13 7.53
CA PRO A 120 9.85 8.56 8.28
C PRO A 120 9.72 7.03 8.40
N LEU A 121 10.81 6.32 8.11
CA LEU A 121 10.90 4.88 8.32
C LEU A 121 11.15 4.62 9.81
N LEU A 122 10.14 4.12 10.50
CA LEU A 122 10.22 3.66 11.87
C LEU A 122 10.31 2.13 11.91
N GLU A 123 10.88 1.60 12.99
CA GLU A 123 10.87 0.16 13.25
C GLU A 123 9.42 -0.36 13.35
N ILE A 124 9.18 -1.56 12.86
CA ILE A 124 7.82 -2.15 12.83
C ILE A 124 7.20 -2.23 14.23
N ASN A 125 8.00 -2.61 15.24
CA ASN A 125 7.54 -2.65 16.64
C ASN A 125 7.13 -1.27 17.15
N GLU A 126 7.79 -0.21 16.68
CA GLU A 126 7.47 1.16 17.06
C GLU A 126 6.15 1.62 16.42
N LEU A 127 5.92 1.29 15.14
CA LEU A 127 4.65 1.54 14.47
C LEU A 127 3.48 0.81 15.12
N GLU A 128 3.69 -0.43 15.56
CA GLU A 128 2.70 -1.20 16.30
C GLU A 128 2.37 -0.53 17.65
N GLN A 129 3.38 -0.07 18.39
CA GLN A 129 3.20 0.66 19.65
C GLN A 129 2.45 1.99 19.46
N ILE A 130 2.67 2.69 18.34
CA ILE A 130 1.90 3.88 17.99
C ILE A 130 0.44 3.52 17.73
N GLY A 131 0.15 2.35 17.14
CA GLY A 131 -1.19 1.84 16.91
C GLY A 131 -1.52 1.51 15.46
N TYR A 132 -0.57 1.57 14.53
CA TYR A 132 -0.77 1.09 13.16
C TYR A 132 -0.99 -0.42 13.14
N LYS A 133 -1.89 -0.87 12.25
CA LYS A 133 -2.23 -2.29 12.08
C LYS A 133 -1.66 -2.88 10.80
N ILE A 134 -1.39 -2.05 9.82
CA ILE A 134 -0.86 -2.45 8.52
C ILE A 134 0.30 -1.52 8.17
N ALA A 135 1.47 -2.09 7.89
CA ALA A 135 2.62 -1.38 7.31
C ALA A 135 2.90 -1.98 5.92
N VAL A 136 2.94 -1.14 4.90
CA VAL A 136 3.14 -1.55 3.51
C VAL A 136 4.46 -0.98 2.99
N MET A 137 5.26 -1.84 2.39
CA MET A 137 6.53 -1.50 1.72
C MET A 137 6.35 -1.64 0.20
N PRO A 138 5.70 -0.65 -0.46
CA PRO A 138 5.16 -0.84 -1.81
C PRO A 138 6.23 -0.89 -2.89
N LEU A 139 7.43 -0.38 -2.64
CA LEU A 139 8.49 -0.24 -3.64
C LEU A 139 9.78 -1.01 -3.30
N THR A 140 9.94 -1.51 -2.09
CA THR A 140 11.19 -2.13 -1.61
C THR A 140 11.70 -3.23 -2.53
N LEU A 141 10.85 -4.21 -2.87
CA LEU A 141 11.26 -5.32 -3.72
C LEU A 141 11.56 -4.86 -5.16
N MET A 142 10.77 -3.94 -5.70
CA MET A 142 11.00 -3.40 -7.04
C MET A 142 12.29 -2.58 -7.09
N SER A 143 12.53 -1.71 -6.10
CA SER A 143 13.74 -0.90 -6.00
C SER A 143 14.99 -1.78 -5.87
N ALA A 144 14.94 -2.81 -5.03
CA ALA A 144 16.02 -3.78 -4.89
C ALA A 144 16.27 -4.54 -6.20
N SER A 145 15.22 -4.99 -6.88
CA SER A 145 15.31 -5.70 -8.16
C SER A 145 15.94 -4.82 -9.24
N VAL A 146 15.50 -3.57 -9.37
CA VAL A 146 16.06 -2.63 -10.33
C VAL A 146 17.55 -2.39 -10.05
N LYS A 147 17.92 -2.17 -8.80
CA LYS A 147 19.30 -1.92 -8.40
C LYS A 147 20.22 -3.10 -8.75
N ILE A 148 19.82 -4.33 -8.40
CA ILE A 148 20.63 -5.50 -8.72
C ILE A 148 20.70 -5.78 -10.21
N MET A 149 19.61 -5.58 -10.97
CA MET A 149 19.63 -5.72 -12.42
C MET A 149 20.59 -4.71 -13.09
N GLN A 150 20.58 -3.45 -12.64
CA GLN A 150 21.53 -2.44 -13.14
C GLN A 150 22.98 -2.79 -12.84
N GLU A 151 23.26 -3.31 -11.64
CA GLU A 151 24.58 -3.79 -11.25
C GLU A 151 25.04 -4.95 -12.14
N CYS A 152 24.19 -5.96 -12.31
CA CYS A 152 24.46 -7.10 -13.17
C CYS A 152 24.75 -6.69 -14.61
N LEU A 153 23.95 -5.80 -15.20
CA LEU A 153 24.15 -5.30 -16.56
C LEU A 153 25.48 -4.53 -16.69
N LYS A 154 25.83 -3.71 -15.70
CA LYS A 154 27.13 -3.02 -15.65
C LYS A 154 28.30 -4.00 -15.64
N ASN A 155 28.23 -5.03 -14.79
CA ASN A 155 29.25 -6.06 -14.71
C ASN A 155 29.39 -6.83 -16.03
N MET A 156 28.27 -7.25 -16.64
CA MET A 156 28.28 -7.93 -17.94
C MET A 156 28.91 -7.07 -19.05
N LYS A 157 28.57 -5.76 -19.09
CA LYS A 157 29.18 -4.81 -20.02
C LYS A 157 30.71 -4.72 -19.86
N ASN A 158 31.18 -4.81 -18.62
CA ASN A 158 32.61 -4.75 -18.26
C ASN A 158 33.30 -6.14 -18.33
N ARG A 159 32.59 -7.19 -18.77
CA ARG A 159 33.08 -8.58 -18.84
C ARG A 159 33.48 -9.15 -17.47
N VAL A 160 32.79 -8.73 -16.41
CA VAL A 160 32.93 -9.23 -15.04
C VAL A 160 31.76 -10.15 -14.72
N TYR A 161 32.05 -11.29 -14.12
CA TYR A 161 31.00 -12.21 -13.65
C TYR A 161 30.26 -11.63 -12.43
N ASN A 162 28.94 -11.83 -12.43
CA ASN A 162 28.12 -11.45 -11.28
C ASN A 162 28.26 -12.49 -10.16
N THR A 163 28.60 -12.04 -8.97
CA THR A 163 28.76 -12.89 -7.77
C THR A 163 27.62 -12.73 -6.78
N ASN A 164 26.87 -11.61 -6.89
CA ASN A 164 25.71 -11.32 -6.05
C ASN A 164 24.42 -11.81 -6.73
N VAL A 165 24.33 -13.12 -6.94
CA VAL A 165 23.18 -13.78 -7.57
C VAL A 165 22.89 -15.09 -6.81
N SER A 166 21.65 -15.55 -6.83
CA SER A 166 21.28 -16.84 -6.24
C SER A 166 22.03 -17.99 -6.92
N LYS A 167 22.34 -19.01 -6.14
CA LYS A 167 22.87 -20.25 -6.70
C LYS A 167 21.84 -20.90 -7.64
N PHE A 168 22.34 -21.60 -8.66
CA PHE A 168 21.42 -22.24 -9.61
C PHE A 168 20.48 -23.27 -8.96
N SER A 169 20.95 -24.00 -7.94
CA SER A 169 20.09 -24.91 -7.16
C SER A 169 18.97 -24.18 -6.44
N GLU A 170 19.29 -23.07 -5.76
CA GLU A 170 18.29 -22.23 -5.06
C GLU A 170 17.26 -21.66 -6.04
N LEU A 171 17.73 -21.16 -7.19
CA LEU A 171 16.82 -20.64 -8.23
C LEU A 171 15.86 -21.72 -8.73
N ARG A 172 16.35 -22.94 -8.96
CA ARG A 172 15.50 -24.08 -9.38
C ARG A 172 14.40 -24.38 -8.35
N ASP A 173 14.75 -24.37 -7.07
CA ASP A 173 13.79 -24.61 -5.99
C ASP A 173 12.73 -23.50 -5.94
N ILE A 174 13.15 -22.23 -6.02
CA ILE A 174 12.25 -21.06 -6.01
C ILE A 174 11.25 -21.07 -7.17
N VAL A 175 11.68 -21.49 -8.37
CA VAL A 175 10.80 -21.53 -9.55
C VAL A 175 10.02 -22.84 -9.72
N GLY A 176 10.10 -23.76 -8.73
CA GLY A 176 9.25 -24.94 -8.66
C GLY A 176 9.71 -26.14 -9.51
N PHE A 177 11.01 -26.27 -9.86
CA PHE A 177 11.49 -27.42 -10.63
C PHE A 177 11.32 -28.74 -9.89
N ASN A 178 11.51 -28.76 -8.57
CA ASN A 178 11.39 -30.00 -7.79
C ASN A 178 9.93 -30.48 -7.76
N GLU A 179 8.97 -29.57 -7.55
CA GLU A 179 7.52 -29.87 -7.61
C GLU A 179 7.11 -30.35 -9.02
N TYR A 180 7.68 -29.75 -10.06
CA TYR A 180 7.44 -30.18 -11.44
C TYR A 180 7.93 -31.61 -11.66
N TYR A 181 9.09 -32.01 -11.16
CA TYR A 181 9.59 -33.37 -11.29
C TYR A 181 8.71 -34.37 -10.55
N GLU A 182 8.20 -34.04 -9.37
CA GLU A 182 7.24 -34.90 -8.66
C GLU A 182 5.93 -35.12 -9.47
N ILE A 183 5.46 -34.08 -10.15
CA ILE A 183 4.30 -34.18 -11.03
C ILE A 183 4.62 -35.02 -12.24
N GLU A 184 5.78 -34.82 -12.87
CA GLU A 184 6.22 -35.63 -14.04
C GLU A 184 6.29 -37.10 -13.71
N ASP A 185 6.81 -37.47 -12.54
CA ASP A 185 6.95 -38.85 -12.11
C ASP A 185 5.59 -39.56 -11.87
N LYS A 186 4.52 -38.82 -11.58
CA LYS A 186 3.16 -39.38 -11.46
C LYS A 186 2.57 -39.82 -12.81
N TYR A 187 3.09 -39.31 -13.90
CA TYR A 187 2.55 -39.58 -15.26
C TYR A 187 3.51 -40.38 -16.14
N LYS A 188 4.61 -40.89 -15.60
CA LYS A 188 5.49 -41.86 -16.22
C LYS A 188 5.02 -43.27 -15.91
#